data_8e526da40e85ed6dbce430a0905f7398
#
_entry.id   8e526da40e85ed6dbce430a0905f7398
#
_cell.length_a   1.000
_cell.length_b   1.000
_cell.length_c   1.000
_cell.angle_alpha   90.00
_cell.angle_beta   90.00
_cell.angle_gamma   90.00
#
_symmetry.space_group_name_H-M   'P 1'
#
loop_
_entity.id
_entity.type
_entity.pdbx_description
1 polymer ?
#
loop_
_entity_poly.entity_id
_entity_poly.type
_entity_poly.pdbx_seq_one_letter_code
_entity_poly.pdbx_strand_id
1 'polypeptide(L)'
;SLGVEVIHLAHNRSVAEVVQAALQEDVQGIAISSYQGGHVEYFKYIVDMLKQNDAGHIKVFGGGGGVIVPEEIQELHDYGVSKIYSPQDGMTMGLVGMIQDMVDQCRAAGFPNRDISKATEDDYLGLSNMITAIERGEMGSADLAALKLGADRSTPVLGITGTGGA
;
A
#
# COMPACT_ATOMS: atom_id res chain seq x y z
N SER A 1 -15.49 10.74 -7.27
CA SER A 1 -14.68 9.56 -7.08
C SER A 1 -13.55 9.58 -8.10
N LEU A 2 -12.30 9.43 -7.67
CA LEU A 2 -11.12 9.36 -8.54
C LEU A 2 -10.84 7.95 -9.06
N GLY A 3 -11.76 7.00 -8.83
CA GLY A 3 -11.63 5.61 -9.29
C GLY A 3 -10.51 4.85 -8.57
N VAL A 4 -10.31 5.13 -7.28
CA VAL A 4 -9.37 4.41 -6.42
C VAL A 4 -10.14 3.70 -5.32
N GLU A 5 -9.67 2.51 -4.95
CA GLU A 5 -10.08 1.80 -3.76
C GLU A 5 -9.28 2.32 -2.56
N VAL A 6 -9.92 2.39 -1.40
CA VAL A 6 -9.30 2.89 -0.18
C VAL A 6 -9.54 1.89 0.95
N ILE A 7 -8.45 1.38 1.52
CA ILE A 7 -8.48 0.49 2.68
C ILE A 7 -8.16 1.31 3.91
N HIS A 8 -9.11 1.44 4.81
CA HIS A 8 -9.00 2.27 5.99
C HIS A 8 -8.61 1.46 7.22
N LEU A 9 -7.38 1.65 7.71
CA LEU A 9 -6.84 0.91 8.85
C LEU A 9 -7.19 1.51 10.22
N ALA A 10 -8.04 2.56 10.26
CA ALA A 10 -8.32 3.34 11.45
C ALA A 10 -7.07 4.05 12.03
N HIS A 11 -6.94 4.14 13.35
CA HIS A 11 -5.87 4.88 14.03
C HIS A 11 -5.05 3.96 14.96
N ASN A 12 -3.90 4.46 15.43
CA ASN A 12 -3.00 3.77 16.37
C ASN A 12 -2.49 2.42 15.87
N ARG A 13 -2.12 2.37 14.58
CA ARG A 13 -1.52 1.17 13.97
C ARG A 13 0.00 1.21 14.10
N SER A 14 0.58 0.06 14.41
CA SER A 14 2.02 -0.14 14.34
C SER A 14 2.49 -0.14 12.88
N VAL A 15 3.77 0.15 12.66
CA VAL A 15 4.38 0.07 11.33
C VAL A 15 4.21 -1.33 10.72
N ALA A 16 4.38 -2.37 11.53
CA ALA A 16 4.22 -3.75 11.07
C ALA A 16 2.81 -4.03 10.54
N GLU A 17 1.75 -3.59 11.25
CA GLU A 17 0.36 -3.75 10.80
C GLU A 17 0.10 -2.99 9.50
N VAL A 18 0.61 -1.76 9.37
CA VAL A 18 0.43 -0.95 8.16
C VAL A 18 1.11 -1.59 6.96
N VAL A 19 2.37 -2.01 7.12
CA VAL A 19 3.13 -2.64 6.03
C VAL A 19 2.53 -4.00 5.66
N GLN A 20 2.16 -4.82 6.64
CA GLN A 20 1.51 -6.10 6.37
C GLN A 20 0.21 -5.92 5.57
N ALA A 21 -0.65 -4.99 5.97
CA ALA A 21 -1.87 -4.69 5.22
C ALA A 21 -1.53 -4.21 3.79
N ALA A 22 -0.54 -3.34 3.64
CA ALA A 22 -0.12 -2.84 2.34
C ALA A 22 0.37 -3.95 1.39
N LEU A 23 1.08 -4.95 1.93
CA LEU A 23 1.55 -6.11 1.17
C LEU A 23 0.39 -7.05 0.78
N GLN A 24 -0.53 -7.30 1.70
CA GLN A 24 -1.67 -8.18 1.49
C GLN A 24 -2.67 -7.64 0.46
N GLU A 25 -2.83 -6.33 0.42
CA GLU A 25 -3.80 -5.65 -0.44
C GLU A 25 -3.19 -5.11 -1.75
N ASP A 26 -1.91 -5.38 -1.99
CA ASP A 26 -1.17 -4.91 -3.19
C ASP A 26 -1.37 -3.41 -3.46
N VAL A 27 -1.27 -2.59 -2.41
CA VAL A 27 -1.52 -1.16 -2.53
C VAL A 27 -0.41 -0.44 -3.29
N GLN A 28 -0.74 0.65 -3.98
CA GLN A 28 0.22 1.49 -4.67
C GLN A 28 0.71 2.64 -3.80
N GLY A 29 0.01 2.92 -2.71
CA GLY A 29 0.39 3.99 -1.79
C GLY A 29 -0.18 3.83 -0.39
N ILE A 30 0.55 4.34 0.58
CA ILE A 30 0.18 4.43 1.99
C ILE A 30 0.07 5.90 2.34
N ALA A 31 -1.06 6.33 2.89
CA ALA A 31 -1.27 7.70 3.34
C ALA A 31 -1.50 7.74 4.85
N ILE A 32 -0.69 8.54 5.55
CA ILE A 32 -0.66 8.60 7.00
C ILE A 32 -0.86 10.04 7.48
N SER A 33 -1.76 10.21 8.43
CA SER A 33 -1.93 11.46 9.15
C SER A 33 -1.30 11.32 10.53
N SER A 34 -0.32 12.17 10.85
CA SER A 34 0.39 12.14 12.12
C SER A 34 0.33 13.50 12.81
N TYR A 35 -0.15 13.52 14.04
CA TYR A 35 -0.26 14.71 14.89
C TYR A 35 0.53 14.59 16.20
N GLN A 36 1.37 13.56 16.32
CA GLN A 36 2.14 13.25 17.54
C GLN A 36 3.64 13.24 17.24
N GLY A 37 4.46 13.36 18.28
CA GLY A 37 5.91 13.19 18.18
C GLY A 37 6.32 11.77 17.72
N GLY A 38 7.56 11.62 17.23
CA GLY A 38 8.08 10.34 16.74
C GLY A 38 7.67 10.01 15.30
N HIS A 39 7.11 10.97 14.56
CA HIS A 39 6.68 10.79 13.18
C HIS A 39 7.87 10.54 12.23
N VAL A 40 9.02 11.16 12.46
CA VAL A 40 10.21 10.97 11.63
C VAL A 40 10.64 9.50 11.64
N GLU A 41 10.80 8.93 12.82
CA GLU A 41 11.16 7.52 13.00
C GLU A 41 10.09 6.59 12.45
N TYR A 42 8.81 6.92 12.65
CA TYR A 42 7.70 6.13 12.16
C TYR A 42 7.70 6.04 10.63
N PHE A 43 7.83 7.17 9.93
CA PHE A 43 7.90 7.19 8.47
C PHE A 43 9.14 6.48 7.92
N LYS A 44 10.31 6.70 8.53
CA LYS A 44 11.55 6.02 8.14
C LYS A 44 11.42 4.52 8.29
N TYR A 45 10.84 4.06 9.39
CA TYR A 45 10.66 2.63 9.64
C TYR A 45 9.68 2.00 8.64
N ILE A 46 8.62 2.71 8.21
CA ILE A 46 7.75 2.23 7.11
C ILE A 46 8.56 2.05 5.82
N VAL A 47 9.35 3.05 5.43
CA VAL A 47 10.19 2.97 4.23
C VAL A 47 11.16 1.80 4.30
N ASP A 48 11.79 1.59 5.45
CA ASP A 48 12.72 0.48 5.65
C ASP A 48 12.03 -0.87 5.58
N MET A 49 10.88 -1.03 6.24
CA MET A 49 10.11 -2.27 6.18
C MET A 49 9.60 -2.57 4.77
N LEU A 50 9.16 -1.56 4.03
CA LEU A 50 8.78 -1.76 2.63
C LEU A 50 9.96 -2.22 1.78
N LYS A 51 11.15 -1.63 1.96
CA LYS A 51 12.37 -2.06 1.25
C LYS A 51 12.77 -3.50 1.63
N GLN A 52 12.68 -3.87 2.91
CA GLN A 52 13.00 -5.23 3.39
C GLN A 52 12.05 -6.30 2.82
N ASN A 53 10.84 -5.91 2.43
CA ASN A 53 9.84 -6.81 1.83
C ASN A 53 9.74 -6.66 0.30
N ASP A 54 10.77 -6.13 -0.36
CA ASP A 54 10.80 -5.88 -1.81
C ASP A 54 9.64 -5.02 -2.34
N ALA A 55 9.02 -4.24 -1.44
CA ALA A 55 7.87 -3.38 -1.69
C ALA A 55 8.23 -1.88 -1.77
N GLY A 56 9.50 -1.55 -2.03
CA GLY A 56 9.97 -0.16 -2.10
C GLY A 56 9.35 0.68 -3.23
N HIS A 57 8.54 0.08 -4.09
CA HIS A 57 7.74 0.77 -5.11
C HIS A 57 6.50 1.44 -4.53
N ILE A 58 5.99 0.98 -3.38
CA ILE A 58 4.82 1.54 -2.71
C ILE A 58 5.14 2.96 -2.25
N LYS A 59 4.32 3.92 -2.67
CA LYS A 59 4.48 5.32 -2.32
C LYS A 59 4.05 5.60 -0.89
N VAL A 60 4.84 6.37 -0.15
CA VAL A 60 4.51 6.76 1.22
C VAL A 60 4.21 8.25 1.26
N PHE A 61 3.01 8.58 1.71
CA PHE A 61 2.53 9.96 1.84
C PHE A 61 2.21 10.26 3.29
N GLY A 62 2.39 11.51 3.68
CA GLY A 62 2.06 11.94 5.02
C GLY A 62 1.52 13.35 5.11
N GLY A 63 0.97 13.65 6.26
CA GLY A 63 0.57 14.99 6.67
C GLY A 63 0.36 15.04 8.16
N GLY A 64 0.40 16.22 8.76
CA GLY A 64 0.31 16.36 10.21
C GLY A 64 -0.12 17.74 10.69
N GLY A 65 -0.87 18.49 9.87
CA GLY A 65 -1.43 19.77 10.26
C GLY A 65 -0.40 20.80 10.76
N GLY A 66 0.86 20.72 10.30
CA GLY A 66 1.95 21.61 10.72
C GLY A 66 2.78 21.12 11.92
N VAL A 67 2.52 19.91 12.42
CA VAL A 67 3.36 19.30 13.47
C VAL A 67 4.72 18.87 12.89
N ILE A 68 4.77 18.48 11.62
CA ILE A 68 5.99 18.13 10.91
C ILE A 68 6.60 19.43 10.35
N VAL A 69 7.77 19.79 10.83
CA VAL A 69 8.44 21.04 10.46
C VAL A 69 9.17 20.93 9.11
N PRO A 70 9.46 22.04 8.41
CA PRO A 70 10.05 21.99 7.06
C PRO A 70 11.33 21.18 6.95
N GLU A 71 12.20 21.24 7.97
CA GLU A 71 13.45 20.50 8.03
C GLU A 71 13.20 18.98 8.09
N GLU A 72 12.21 18.54 8.85
CA GLU A 72 11.80 17.14 8.94
C GLU A 72 11.15 16.67 7.65
N ILE A 73 10.37 17.54 6.98
CA ILE A 73 9.78 17.24 5.67
C ILE A 73 10.90 16.93 4.66
N GLN A 74 11.95 17.79 4.63
CA GLN A 74 13.07 17.56 3.73
C GLN A 74 13.82 16.28 4.07
N GLU A 75 14.08 16.02 5.35
CA GLU A 75 14.72 14.81 5.84
C GLU A 75 13.94 13.55 5.41
N LEU A 76 12.61 13.57 5.54
CA LEU A 76 11.74 12.46 5.15
C LEU A 76 11.72 12.24 3.64
N HIS A 77 11.69 13.31 2.84
CA HIS A 77 11.79 13.20 1.39
C HIS A 77 13.13 12.60 0.95
N ASP A 78 14.23 13.05 1.52
CA ASP A 78 15.57 12.52 1.23
C ASP A 78 15.72 11.06 1.63
N TYR A 79 14.97 10.60 2.66
CA TYR A 79 14.96 9.22 3.11
C TYR A 79 14.15 8.28 2.20
N GLY A 80 13.17 8.83 1.47
CA GLY A 80 12.37 8.06 0.53
C GLY A 80 10.85 8.14 0.74
N VAL A 81 10.38 9.01 1.62
CA VAL A 81 8.95 9.35 1.70
C VAL A 81 8.57 10.14 0.45
N SER A 82 7.50 9.76 -0.22
CA SER A 82 7.12 10.33 -1.52
C SER A 82 6.67 11.78 -1.39
N LYS A 83 5.86 12.08 -0.40
CA LYS A 83 5.48 13.47 -0.08
C LYS A 83 4.89 13.60 1.33
N ILE A 84 5.29 14.64 2.03
CA ILE A 84 4.63 15.13 3.23
C ILE A 84 3.89 16.42 2.85
N TYR A 85 2.58 16.41 2.98
CA TYR A 85 1.72 17.57 2.71
C TYR A 85 1.74 18.52 3.89
N SER A 86 2.27 19.70 3.67
CA SER A 86 2.29 20.80 4.62
C SER A 86 0.93 21.54 4.65
N PRO A 87 0.67 22.36 5.69
CA PRO A 87 -0.49 23.26 5.67
C PRO A 87 -0.51 24.21 4.47
N GLN A 88 0.67 24.60 3.96
CA GLN A 88 0.78 25.45 2.77
C GLN A 88 0.30 24.71 1.51
N ASP A 89 0.63 23.41 1.36
CA ASP A 89 0.11 22.57 0.29
C ASP A 89 -1.42 22.51 0.36
N GLY A 90 -1.97 22.35 1.58
CA GLY A 90 -3.41 22.36 1.80
C GLY A 90 -4.09 23.66 1.37
N MET A 91 -3.46 24.81 1.67
CA MET A 91 -3.98 26.12 1.22
C MET A 91 -3.90 26.33 -0.29
N THR A 92 -2.83 25.82 -0.92
CA THR A 92 -2.56 26.04 -2.35
C THR A 92 -3.36 25.05 -3.22
N MET A 93 -3.36 23.79 -2.88
CA MET A 93 -3.95 22.70 -3.68
C MET A 93 -5.38 22.36 -3.24
N GLY A 94 -5.73 22.63 -2.00
CA GLY A 94 -6.95 22.13 -1.36
C GLY A 94 -6.92 20.62 -1.17
N LEU A 95 -7.91 20.08 -0.46
CA LEU A 95 -7.99 18.64 -0.18
C LEU A 95 -8.09 17.81 -1.46
N VAL A 96 -8.90 18.23 -2.41
CA VAL A 96 -9.08 17.49 -3.67
C VAL A 96 -7.78 17.46 -4.47
N GLY A 97 -7.05 18.58 -4.53
CA GLY A 97 -5.77 18.66 -5.23
C GLY A 97 -4.70 17.78 -4.60
N MET A 98 -4.62 17.73 -3.26
CA MET A 98 -3.70 16.82 -2.56
C MET A 98 -4.02 15.34 -2.85
N ILE A 99 -5.30 14.96 -2.83
CA ILE A 99 -5.72 13.58 -3.14
C ILE A 99 -5.40 13.26 -4.60
N GLN A 100 -5.64 14.18 -5.53
CA GLN A 100 -5.31 13.99 -6.94
C GLN A 100 -3.82 13.79 -7.14
N ASP A 101 -2.98 14.61 -6.49
CA ASP A 101 -1.51 14.49 -6.55
C ASP A 101 -1.03 13.12 -6.04
N MET A 102 -1.57 12.63 -4.91
CA MET A 102 -1.27 11.27 -4.41
C MET A 102 -1.63 10.19 -5.43
N VAL A 103 -2.82 10.26 -5.99
CA VAL A 103 -3.30 9.28 -6.99
C VAL A 103 -2.44 9.31 -8.25
N ASP A 104 -2.07 10.50 -8.73
CA ASP A 104 -1.25 10.65 -9.92
C ASP A 104 0.17 10.11 -9.71
N GLN A 105 0.77 10.33 -8.53
CA GLN A 105 2.05 9.74 -8.17
C GLN A 105 2.00 8.20 -8.07
N CYS A 106 0.93 7.65 -7.51
CA CYS A 106 0.71 6.19 -7.47
C CYS A 106 0.57 5.60 -8.89
N ARG A 107 -0.20 6.25 -9.75
CA ARG A 107 -0.37 5.83 -11.16
C ARG A 107 0.92 5.91 -11.96
N ALA A 108 1.70 6.96 -11.76
CA ALA A 108 2.99 7.14 -12.43
C ALA A 108 4.04 6.10 -12.02
N ALA A 109 3.97 5.59 -10.80
CA ALA A 109 4.84 4.51 -10.33
C ALA A 109 4.56 3.18 -11.05
N GLY A 110 3.32 2.99 -11.51
CA GLY A 110 2.89 1.76 -12.17
C GLY A 110 2.86 0.56 -11.21
N PHE A 111 2.73 -0.62 -11.81
CA PHE A 111 2.83 -1.89 -11.06
C PHE A 111 4.16 -2.54 -11.39
N PRO A 112 4.90 -3.02 -10.40
CA PRO A 112 6.15 -3.73 -10.65
C PRO A 112 5.85 -5.01 -11.43
N ASN A 113 6.63 -5.26 -12.48
CA ASN A 113 6.61 -6.56 -13.15
C ASN A 113 7.33 -7.57 -12.26
N ARG A 114 6.62 -8.43 -11.58
CA ARG A 114 7.15 -9.46 -10.69
C ARG A 114 7.00 -10.84 -11.28
N ASP A 115 7.95 -11.71 -10.95
CA ASP A 115 7.84 -13.14 -11.24
C ASP A 115 6.92 -13.81 -10.22
N ILE A 116 5.61 -13.76 -10.51
CA ILE A 116 4.55 -14.33 -9.67
C ILE A 116 4.56 -15.87 -9.64
N SER A 117 5.34 -16.53 -10.52
CA SER A 117 5.42 -17.99 -10.57
C SER A 117 6.10 -18.62 -9.35
N LYS A 118 6.78 -17.80 -8.54
CA LYS A 118 7.54 -18.22 -7.35
C LYS A 118 6.87 -17.86 -6.04
N ALA A 119 5.65 -17.33 -6.06
CA ALA A 119 4.93 -16.98 -4.84
C ALA A 119 4.68 -18.22 -3.98
N THR A 120 4.99 -18.12 -2.68
CA THR A 120 4.77 -19.16 -1.67
C THR A 120 3.63 -18.76 -0.72
N GLU A 121 3.16 -19.69 0.10
CA GLU A 121 2.07 -19.44 1.08
C GLU A 121 2.43 -18.34 2.11
N ASP A 122 3.72 -18.12 2.37
CA ASP A 122 4.20 -17.09 3.30
C ASP A 122 4.58 -15.77 2.60
N ASP A 123 4.55 -15.73 1.26
CA ASP A 123 4.83 -14.54 0.45
C ASP A 123 3.54 -13.76 0.18
N TYR A 124 3.12 -12.96 1.16
CA TYR A 124 1.88 -12.16 1.05
C TYR A 124 1.90 -11.21 -0.15
N LEU A 125 3.03 -10.60 -0.46
CA LEU A 125 3.14 -9.70 -1.59
C LEU A 125 3.11 -10.44 -2.93
N GLY A 126 3.76 -11.59 -3.02
CA GLY A 126 3.68 -12.44 -4.21
C GLY A 126 2.27 -12.96 -4.46
N LEU A 127 1.57 -13.38 -3.40
CA LEU A 127 0.18 -13.83 -3.49
C LEU A 127 -0.77 -12.70 -3.90
N SER A 128 -0.67 -11.52 -3.30
CA SER A 128 -1.52 -10.38 -3.65
C SER A 128 -1.27 -9.91 -5.09
N ASN A 129 -0.01 -9.86 -5.53
CA ASN A 129 0.33 -9.54 -6.93
C ASN A 129 -0.25 -10.58 -7.91
N MET A 130 -0.23 -11.87 -7.53
CA MET A 130 -0.82 -12.93 -8.34
C MET A 130 -2.34 -12.75 -8.48
N ILE A 131 -3.04 -12.45 -7.37
CA ILE A 131 -4.48 -12.18 -7.37
C ILE A 131 -4.79 -10.98 -8.28
N THR A 132 -4.06 -9.88 -8.11
CA THR A 132 -4.19 -8.69 -8.95
C THR A 132 -4.00 -9.01 -10.45
N ALA A 133 -2.97 -9.80 -10.79
CA ALA A 133 -2.71 -10.21 -12.17
C ALA A 133 -3.83 -11.07 -12.75
N ILE A 134 -4.43 -11.97 -11.96
CA ILE A 134 -5.59 -12.78 -12.37
C ILE A 134 -6.80 -11.87 -12.63
N GLU A 135 -7.13 -10.97 -11.74
CA GLU A 135 -8.26 -10.05 -11.85
C GLU A 135 -8.16 -9.13 -13.08
N ARG A 136 -6.95 -8.74 -13.43
CA ARG A 136 -6.66 -7.91 -14.61
C ARG A 136 -6.58 -8.70 -15.91
N GLY A 137 -6.60 -10.03 -15.84
CA GLY A 137 -6.43 -10.89 -17.02
C GLY A 137 -5.02 -10.84 -17.60
N GLU A 138 -4.03 -10.50 -16.80
CA GLU A 138 -2.61 -10.42 -17.19
C GLU A 138 -1.90 -11.77 -17.13
N MET A 139 -2.50 -12.78 -16.48
CA MET A 139 -1.95 -14.14 -16.45
C MET A 139 -2.23 -14.93 -17.72
N GLY A 140 -1.19 -15.61 -18.21
CA GLY A 140 -1.30 -16.53 -19.34
C GLY A 140 -2.15 -17.78 -19.03
N SER A 141 -2.74 -18.39 -20.07
CA SER A 141 -3.55 -19.60 -19.91
C SER A 141 -2.76 -20.79 -19.34
N ALA A 142 -1.46 -20.86 -19.60
CA ALA A 142 -0.58 -21.91 -19.08
C ALA A 142 -0.37 -21.75 -17.56
N ASP A 143 -0.18 -20.52 -17.07
CA ASP A 143 0.01 -20.23 -15.65
C ASP A 143 -1.26 -20.49 -14.86
N LEU A 144 -2.43 -20.09 -15.40
CA LEU A 144 -3.73 -20.40 -14.83
C LEU A 144 -4.01 -21.91 -14.77
N ALA A 145 -3.58 -22.66 -15.77
CA ALA A 145 -3.70 -24.12 -15.78
C ALA A 145 -2.80 -24.77 -14.73
N ALA A 146 -1.57 -24.26 -14.55
CA ALA A 146 -0.66 -24.75 -13.51
C ALA A 146 -1.20 -24.51 -12.10
N LEU A 147 -1.81 -23.36 -11.84
CA LEU A 147 -2.48 -23.06 -10.56
C LEU A 147 -3.65 -24.00 -10.29
N LYS A 148 -4.46 -24.32 -11.30
CA LYS A 148 -5.59 -25.26 -11.18
C LYS A 148 -5.14 -26.68 -10.87
N LEU A 149 -4.01 -27.14 -11.43
CA LEU A 149 -3.45 -28.45 -11.13
C LEU A 149 -2.94 -28.55 -9.68
N GLY A 150 -2.45 -27.43 -9.11
CA GLY A 150 -2.07 -27.35 -7.70
C GLY A 150 -3.24 -27.31 -6.72
N ALA A 151 -4.45 -26.99 -7.20
CA ALA A 151 -5.65 -26.83 -6.40
C ALA A 151 -6.41 -28.16 -6.10
N ASP A 152 -5.92 -29.31 -6.56
CA ASP A 152 -6.53 -30.62 -6.31
C ASP A 152 -6.24 -31.10 -4.86
N ARG A 153 -6.47 -30.23 -3.90
CA ARG A 153 -6.42 -30.52 -2.47
C ARG A 153 -7.86 -30.65 -1.96
N SER A 154 -8.16 -31.75 -1.29
CA SER A 154 -9.43 -31.98 -0.58
C SER A 154 -9.58 -31.11 0.67
N THR A 155 -9.15 -29.88 0.61
CA THR A 155 -9.27 -28.93 1.74
C THR A 155 -10.73 -28.50 1.84
N PRO A 156 -11.41 -28.77 2.98
CA PRO A 156 -12.79 -28.32 3.16
C PRO A 156 -12.82 -26.79 3.23
N VAL A 157 -13.69 -26.19 2.43
CA VAL A 157 -13.92 -24.73 2.43
C VAL A 157 -15.22 -24.44 3.17
N LEU A 158 -15.13 -23.68 4.25
CA LEU A 158 -16.28 -23.19 5.00
C LEU A 158 -16.49 -21.70 4.71
N GLY A 159 -17.58 -21.36 4.04
CA GLY A 159 -17.99 -19.97 3.84
C GLY A 159 -18.96 -19.55 4.94
N ILE A 160 -18.65 -18.43 5.62
CA ILE A 160 -19.54 -17.81 6.60
C ILE A 160 -20.01 -16.48 6.03
N THR A 161 -21.33 -16.34 5.83
CA THR A 161 -21.92 -15.09 5.36
C THR A 161 -22.86 -14.53 6.42
N GLY A 162 -22.87 -13.22 6.60
CA GLY A 162 -23.75 -12.51 7.53
C GLY A 162 -24.52 -11.39 6.83
N THR A 163 -25.71 -11.10 7.30
CA THR A 163 -26.62 -10.06 6.78
C THR A 163 -26.45 -8.72 7.45
N GLY A 164 -25.28 -8.29 7.75
CA GLY A 164 -25.12 -6.97 8.32
C GLY A 164 -23.77 -6.82 8.98
N GLY A 165 -23.09 -5.80 8.56
CA GLY A 165 -21.96 -5.30 9.30
C GLY A 165 -22.41 -4.80 10.66
N ALA A 166 -21.76 -5.24 11.70
CA ALA A 166 -21.82 -4.62 13.00
C ALA A 166 -20.93 -3.39 13.02
#